data_79753459df37050e50ebcb8e755666dc
#
_entry.id   79753459df37050e50ebcb8e755666dc
#
_cell.length_a   1.000
_cell.length_b   1.000
_cell.length_c   1.000
_cell.angle_alpha   90.00
_cell.angle_beta   90.00
_cell.angle_gamma   90.00
#
_symmetry.space_group_name_H-M   'P 1'
#
loop_
_entity.id
_entity.type
_entity.pdbx_description
1 polymer ?
#
loop_
_entity_poly.entity_id
_entity_poly.type
_entity_poly.pdbx_seq_one_letter_code
_entity_poly.pdbx_strand_id
1 'polypeptide(L)'
;MNIIYTWVKMDESSHSSKGWGNNFLDIAMISVSAANQYHHTKLYCDKVSKDFFVKHKIPFGEIIVLDELEEFDSPNWGFAKLLTMKYEKGKYLHIDLDTILFVVSTSNGIMLPPLLTNV
;
A
#
# COMPACT_ATOMS: atom_id res chain seq x y z
N MET A 1 -4.66 0.74 14.41
CA MET A 1 -4.24 -0.39 13.54
C MET A 1 -3.49 0.18 12.34
N ASN A 2 -2.41 -0.44 11.95
CA ASN A 2 -1.64 -0.01 10.78
C ASN A 2 -2.19 -0.62 9.50
N ILE A 3 -2.18 0.15 8.43
CA ILE A 3 -2.48 -0.33 7.09
C ILE A 3 -1.16 -0.48 6.35
N ILE A 4 -0.90 -1.67 5.84
CA ILE A 4 0.39 -2.02 5.26
C ILE A 4 0.23 -2.27 3.77
N TYR A 5 1.10 -1.68 3.00
CA TYR A 5 1.24 -1.90 1.55
C TYR A 5 2.63 -2.46 1.26
N THR A 6 2.74 -3.22 0.19
CA THR A 6 4.02 -3.73 -0.30
C THR A 6 4.14 -3.48 -1.79
N TRP A 7 5.28 -3.01 -2.24
CA TRP A 7 5.54 -2.85 -3.66
C TRP A 7 7.03 -3.01 -3.96
N VAL A 8 7.36 -3.62 -5.11
CA VAL A 8 8.73 -3.75 -5.58
C VAL A 8 8.81 -3.41 -7.06
N LYS A 9 9.94 -2.84 -7.45
CA LYS A 9 10.29 -2.55 -8.85
C LYS A 9 9.28 -1.64 -9.57
N MET A 10 8.71 -0.69 -8.83
CA MET A 10 7.83 0.31 -9.43
C MET A 10 8.65 1.50 -9.92
N ASP A 11 8.60 1.77 -11.21
CA ASP A 11 9.21 2.95 -11.81
C ASP A 11 8.33 3.51 -12.92
N GLU A 12 8.79 4.60 -13.56
CA GLU A 12 8.01 5.29 -14.59
C GLU A 12 7.67 4.40 -15.79
N SER A 13 8.52 3.41 -16.07
CA SER A 13 8.30 2.53 -17.20
C SER A 13 7.36 1.37 -16.89
N SER A 14 7.24 1.00 -15.62
CA SER A 14 6.54 -0.22 -15.24
C SER A 14 5.08 -0.01 -14.87
N HIS A 15 4.68 1.18 -14.42
CA HIS A 15 3.32 1.35 -13.91
C HIS A 15 2.24 1.13 -14.98
N SER A 16 2.47 1.56 -16.22
CA SER A 16 1.51 1.36 -17.31
C SER A 16 1.55 -0.07 -17.84
N SER A 17 2.72 -0.73 -17.81
CA SER A 17 2.88 -2.08 -18.32
C SER A 17 2.31 -3.15 -17.40
N LYS A 18 1.99 -2.80 -16.15
CA LYS A 18 1.42 -3.72 -15.17
C LYS A 18 -0.10 -3.84 -15.25
N GLY A 19 -0.73 -3.29 -16.27
CA GLY A 19 -2.17 -3.36 -16.44
C GLY A 19 -2.96 -2.36 -15.60
N TRP A 20 -2.30 -1.44 -14.92
CA TRP A 20 -2.95 -0.43 -14.10
C TRP A 20 -3.52 0.72 -14.93
N GLY A 21 -2.99 0.91 -16.15
CA GLY A 21 -3.40 1.99 -17.02
C GLY A 21 -2.98 3.36 -16.52
N ASN A 22 -3.57 4.40 -17.11
CA ASN A 22 -3.24 5.78 -16.78
C ASN A 22 -3.79 6.23 -15.43
N ASN A 23 -4.65 5.41 -14.81
CA ASN A 23 -5.33 5.76 -13.56
C ASN A 23 -4.61 5.24 -12.31
N PHE A 24 -3.48 4.55 -12.47
CA PHE A 24 -2.81 3.92 -11.33
C PHE A 24 -2.50 4.93 -10.21
N LEU A 25 -1.91 6.07 -10.56
CA LEU A 25 -1.54 7.07 -9.56
C LEU A 25 -2.76 7.67 -8.86
N ASP A 26 -3.85 7.88 -9.59
CA ASP A 26 -5.09 8.37 -9.01
C ASP A 26 -5.67 7.35 -8.04
N ILE A 27 -5.67 6.08 -8.41
CA ILE A 27 -6.16 4.99 -7.56
C ILE A 27 -5.31 4.89 -6.30
N ALA A 28 -3.99 4.93 -6.43
CA ALA A 28 -3.09 4.87 -5.28
C ALA A 28 -3.31 6.07 -4.34
N MET A 29 -3.46 7.27 -4.91
CA MET A 29 -3.73 8.47 -4.13
C MET A 29 -5.02 8.34 -3.33
N ILE A 30 -6.09 7.87 -3.96
CA ILE A 30 -7.39 7.70 -3.29
C ILE A 30 -7.28 6.63 -2.21
N SER A 31 -6.66 5.49 -2.51
CA SER A 31 -6.52 4.40 -1.57
C SER A 31 -5.79 4.84 -0.30
N VAL A 32 -4.61 5.45 -0.48
CA VAL A 32 -3.77 5.84 0.65
C VAL A 32 -4.41 6.99 1.43
N SER A 33 -5.01 7.96 0.73
CA SER A 33 -5.68 9.08 1.40
C SER A 33 -6.87 8.61 2.23
N ALA A 34 -7.65 7.67 1.71
CA ALA A 34 -8.77 7.10 2.46
C ALA A 34 -8.29 6.37 3.71
N ALA A 35 -7.25 5.57 3.58
CA ALA A 35 -6.68 4.84 4.72
C ALA A 35 -6.11 5.79 5.77
N ASN A 36 -5.47 6.88 5.35
CA ASN A 36 -4.88 7.86 6.26
C ASN A 36 -5.89 8.57 7.15
N GLN A 37 -7.17 8.60 6.77
CA GLN A 37 -8.18 9.29 7.56
C GLN A 37 -8.33 8.67 8.96
N TYR A 38 -8.10 7.37 9.09
CA TYR A 38 -8.38 6.65 10.33
C TYR A 38 -7.24 5.77 10.81
N HIS A 39 -6.22 5.58 9.99
CA HIS A 39 -5.15 4.64 10.27
C HIS A 39 -3.81 5.22 9.88
N HIS A 40 -2.74 4.65 10.45
CA HIS A 40 -1.39 4.94 10.01
C HIS A 40 -1.04 4.02 8.84
N THR A 41 -0.58 4.58 7.73
CA THR A 41 -0.24 3.82 6.54
C THR A 41 1.26 3.65 6.43
N LYS A 42 1.69 2.44 6.06
CA LYS A 42 3.10 2.12 5.83
C LYS A 42 3.27 1.44 4.48
N LEU A 43 4.26 1.84 3.73
CA LEU A 43 4.68 1.14 2.52
C LEU A 43 6.02 0.48 2.78
N TYR A 44 6.09 -0.82 2.54
CA TYR A 44 7.35 -1.57 2.50
C TYR A 44 7.71 -1.79 1.04
N CYS A 45 8.91 -1.41 0.64
CA CYS A 45 9.27 -1.44 -0.78
C CYS A 45 10.80 -1.48 -0.98
N ASP A 46 11.20 -1.52 -2.23
CA ASP A 46 12.57 -1.29 -2.63
C ASP A 46 12.81 0.21 -2.89
N LYS A 47 14.05 0.58 -3.12
CA LYS A 47 14.41 1.99 -3.26
C LYS A 47 13.80 2.63 -4.51
N VAL A 48 13.74 1.91 -5.61
CA VAL A 48 13.15 2.41 -6.85
C VAL A 48 11.67 2.76 -6.62
N SER A 49 10.94 1.89 -5.94
CA SER A 49 9.53 2.14 -5.61
C SER A 49 9.38 3.33 -4.67
N LYS A 50 10.25 3.45 -3.66
CA LYS A 50 10.22 4.61 -2.77
C LYS A 50 10.39 5.90 -3.55
N ASP A 51 11.40 5.98 -4.40
CA ASP A 51 11.68 7.19 -5.18
C ASP A 51 10.49 7.54 -6.09
N PHE A 52 9.86 6.52 -6.69
CA PHE A 52 8.68 6.71 -7.54
C PHE A 52 7.51 7.30 -6.75
N PHE A 53 7.16 6.69 -5.62
CA PHE A 53 6.00 7.14 -4.84
C PHE A 53 6.23 8.50 -4.19
N VAL A 54 7.46 8.80 -3.77
CA VAL A 54 7.78 10.12 -3.23
C VAL A 54 7.68 11.17 -4.33
N LYS A 55 8.20 10.88 -5.51
CA LYS A 55 8.12 11.80 -6.65
C LYS A 55 6.68 12.17 -6.99
N HIS A 56 5.79 11.18 -6.96
CA HIS A 56 4.38 11.38 -7.29
C HIS A 56 3.53 11.77 -6.09
N LYS A 57 4.16 12.03 -4.94
CA LYS A 57 3.51 12.57 -3.74
C LYS A 57 2.36 11.71 -3.22
N ILE A 58 2.49 10.40 -3.33
CA ILE A 58 1.52 9.49 -2.71
C ILE A 58 1.71 9.57 -1.19
N PRO A 59 0.65 9.89 -0.42
CA PRO A 59 0.82 10.33 0.98
C PRO A 59 0.88 9.18 1.98
N PHE A 60 1.78 8.20 1.79
CA PHE A 60 2.01 7.18 2.81
C PHE A 60 2.46 7.85 4.11
N GLY A 61 1.96 7.37 5.23
CA GLY A 61 2.41 7.85 6.54
C GLY A 61 3.88 7.53 6.79
N GLU A 62 4.35 6.41 6.27
CA GLU A 62 5.73 5.97 6.41
C GLU A 62 6.12 5.11 5.22
N ILE A 63 7.35 5.26 4.73
CA ILE A 63 7.88 4.41 3.66
C ILE A 63 9.16 3.75 4.18
N ILE A 64 9.19 2.43 4.16
CA ILE A 64 10.28 1.63 4.69
C ILE A 64 10.90 0.83 3.55
N VAL A 65 12.19 1.06 3.30
CA VAL A 65 12.94 0.29 2.31
C VAL A 65 13.55 -0.92 3.02
N LEU A 66 13.28 -2.12 2.50
CA LEU A 66 13.86 -3.34 3.03
C LEU A 66 14.89 -3.90 2.06
N ASP A 67 16.06 -4.27 2.56
CA ASP A 67 17.13 -4.88 1.76
C ASP A 67 16.64 -6.15 1.07
N GLU A 68 15.83 -6.93 1.74
CA GLU A 68 15.26 -8.16 1.19
C GLU A 68 14.38 -7.91 -0.02
N LEU A 69 13.71 -6.76 -0.07
CA LEU A 69 12.91 -6.36 -1.23
C LEU A 69 13.78 -5.78 -2.34
N GLU A 70 14.95 -5.20 -2.01
CA GLU A 70 15.90 -4.75 -3.02
C GLU A 70 16.38 -5.90 -3.90
N GLU A 71 16.61 -7.06 -3.29
CA GLU A 71 17.12 -8.24 -3.95
C GLU A 71 16.01 -9.16 -4.47
N PHE A 72 14.76 -8.75 -4.30
CA PHE A 72 13.62 -9.58 -4.67
C PHE A 72 13.56 -9.78 -6.18
N ASP A 73 13.59 -11.02 -6.61
CA ASP A 73 13.60 -11.39 -8.03
C ASP A 73 12.66 -12.58 -8.29
N SER A 74 11.50 -12.56 -7.71
CA SER A 74 10.49 -13.58 -7.92
C SER A 74 9.29 -12.98 -8.65
N PRO A 75 8.67 -13.71 -9.59
CA PRO A 75 7.41 -13.25 -10.20
C PRO A 75 6.24 -13.36 -9.23
N ASN A 76 6.42 -14.00 -8.09
CA ASN A 76 5.35 -14.23 -7.13
C ASN A 76 5.30 -13.11 -6.09
N TRP A 77 4.37 -12.19 -6.26
CA TRP A 77 4.14 -11.08 -5.34
C TRP A 77 3.79 -11.51 -3.93
N GLY A 78 3.27 -12.72 -3.76
CA GLY A 78 2.96 -13.25 -2.44
C GLY A 78 4.19 -13.33 -1.54
N PHE A 79 5.35 -13.64 -2.08
CA PHE A 79 6.58 -13.69 -1.30
C PHE A 79 6.98 -12.30 -0.77
N ALA A 80 6.81 -11.26 -1.59
CA ALA A 80 7.10 -9.90 -1.15
C ALA A 80 6.20 -9.51 0.03
N LYS A 81 4.93 -9.86 -0.03
CA LYS A 81 3.99 -9.59 1.05
C LYS A 81 4.36 -10.36 2.32
N LEU A 82 4.76 -11.60 2.18
CA LEU A 82 5.20 -12.41 3.32
C LEU A 82 6.44 -11.81 4.00
N LEU A 83 7.39 -11.33 3.21
CA LEU A 83 8.57 -10.65 3.75
C LEU A 83 8.17 -9.41 4.56
N THR A 84 7.22 -8.65 4.05
CA THR A 84 6.69 -7.47 4.73
C THR A 84 6.08 -7.85 6.09
N MET A 85 5.25 -8.88 6.11
CA MET A 85 4.56 -9.33 7.31
C MET A 85 5.52 -9.78 8.41
N LYS A 86 6.70 -10.25 8.03
CA LYS A 86 7.75 -10.63 8.98
C LYS A 86 8.21 -9.45 9.85
N TYR A 87 8.18 -8.23 9.30
CA TYR A 87 8.68 -7.04 9.98
C TYR A 87 7.62 -6.27 10.72
N GLU A 88 6.35 -6.42 10.34
CA GLU A 88 5.28 -5.68 10.99
C GLU A 88 4.83 -6.38 12.25
N LYS A 89 4.69 -5.62 13.34
CA LYS A 89 4.30 -6.14 14.64
C LYS A 89 3.03 -5.46 15.11
N GLY A 90 2.27 -6.15 15.99
CA GLY A 90 1.02 -5.64 16.48
C GLY A 90 -0.12 -5.88 15.52
N LYS A 91 -1.18 -5.09 15.65
CA LYS A 91 -2.35 -5.22 14.78
C LYS A 91 -2.13 -4.46 13.49
N TYR A 92 -2.32 -5.13 12.36
CA TYR A 92 -2.24 -4.50 11.06
C TYR A 92 -3.16 -5.18 10.07
N LEU A 93 -3.45 -4.47 8.98
CA LEU A 93 -4.15 -5.01 7.82
C LEU A 93 -3.27 -4.77 6.60
N HIS A 94 -2.98 -5.84 5.87
CA HIS A 94 -2.24 -5.75 4.62
C HIS A 94 -3.22 -5.65 3.46
N ILE A 95 -3.12 -4.59 2.66
CA ILE A 95 -4.01 -4.37 1.52
C ILE A 95 -3.21 -4.04 0.26
N ASP A 96 -3.86 -4.22 -0.89
CA ASP A 96 -3.32 -3.81 -2.18
C ASP A 96 -3.61 -2.33 -2.44
N LEU A 97 -2.77 -1.68 -3.25
CA LEU A 97 -2.93 -0.26 -3.56
C LEU A 97 -4.21 0.06 -4.31
N ASP A 98 -4.83 -0.91 -4.97
CA ASP A 98 -6.11 -0.73 -5.65
C ASP A 98 -7.31 -0.99 -4.76
N THR A 99 -7.10 -1.12 -3.46
CA THR A 99 -8.16 -1.33 -2.48
C THR A 99 -8.44 -0.04 -1.74
N ILE A 100 -9.71 0.37 -1.72
CA ILE A 100 -10.14 1.55 -0.98
C ILE A 100 -10.89 1.09 0.27
N LEU A 101 -10.48 1.63 1.42
CA LEU A 101 -11.11 1.33 2.70
C LEU A 101 -12.20 2.34 2.98
N PHE A 102 -13.40 1.83 3.26
CA PHE A 102 -14.52 2.64 3.75
C PHE A 102 -14.76 2.31 5.21
N VAL A 103 -14.92 3.35 6.02
CA VAL A 103 -15.20 3.21 7.44
C VAL A 103 -16.63 3.65 7.69
N VAL A 104 -17.41 2.80 8.37
CA VAL A 104 -18.80 3.06 8.66
C VAL A 104 -18.97 3.28 10.16
N SER A 105 -19.52 4.42 10.56
CA SER A 105 -19.87 4.70 11.95
C SER A 105 -21.23 4.11 12.26
N THR A 106 -21.36 3.48 13.44
CA THR A 106 -22.64 3.00 13.91
C THR A 106 -23.37 4.10 14.71
N SER A 107 -24.65 3.90 14.94
CA SER A 107 -25.49 4.88 15.66
C SER A 107 -25.03 5.09 17.11
N ASN A 108 -24.30 4.17 17.71
CA ASN A 108 -23.75 4.30 19.07
C ASN A 108 -22.28 4.71 19.08
N GLY A 109 -21.78 5.21 17.97
CA GLY A 109 -20.43 5.76 17.87
C GLY A 109 -19.33 4.73 17.69
N ILE A 110 -19.66 3.46 17.60
CA ILE A 110 -18.66 2.40 17.38
C ILE A 110 -18.34 2.34 15.89
N MET A 111 -17.04 2.36 15.58
CA MET A 111 -16.59 2.22 14.18
C MET A 111 -16.58 0.75 13.81
N LEU A 112 -17.25 0.42 12.70
CA LEU A 112 -17.21 -0.92 12.14
C LEU A 112 -15.87 -1.14 11.43
N PRO A 113 -15.45 -2.42 11.24
CA PRO A 113 -14.30 -2.71 10.41
C PRO A 113 -14.48 -2.11 9.01
N PRO A 114 -13.39 -1.68 8.37
CA PRO A 114 -13.48 -1.11 7.03
C PRO A 114 -14.06 -2.09 6.03
N LEU A 115 -14.85 -1.58 5.09
CA LEU A 115 -15.26 -2.34 3.92
C LEU A 115 -14.16 -2.22 2.88
N LEU A 116 -13.81 -3.34 2.25
CA LEU A 116 -12.79 -3.39 1.21
C LEU A 116 -13.48 -3.35 -0.15
N THR A 117 -13.04 -2.42 -1.00
CA THR A 117 -13.53 -2.29 -2.36
C THR A 117 -12.36 -2.18 -3.32
N ASN A 118 -12.33 -3.03 -4.34
CA ASN A 118 -11.36 -2.94 -5.41
C ASN A 118 -11.85 -1.94 -6.45
N VAL A 119 -10.92 -1.13 -6.94
CA VAL A 119 -11.22 -0.05 -7.88
C VAL A 119 -10.76 -0.40 -9.28
#